data_7963427fb17d2bb38c3fdc723cea5ada
#
_entry.id   7963427fb17d2bb38c3fdc723cea5ada
#
_cell.length_a   1.000
_cell.length_b   1.000
_cell.length_c   1.000
_cell.angle_alpha   90.00
_cell.angle_beta   90.00
_cell.angle_gamma   90.00
#
_symmetry.space_group_name_H-M   'P 1'
#
loop_
_entity.id
_entity.type
_entity.pdbx_description
1 polymer ?
#
loop_
_entity_poly.entity_id
_entity_poly.type
_entity_poly.pdbx_seq_one_letter_code
_entity_poly.pdbx_strand_id
1 'polypeptide(L)'
;MLKKSLSLLLLLATLTFAEAQEKIRVACVGNSITYGSGIKNRDKDSYPAQLQALLGDEYEVVNFGRGGRTGLSNGDRPYIKEPEYKAALEFQPHIVVIKFGTNDTKPQNWVYRHDFEGDIEAMAKSFESLPSKPEIYLCYPAMAYKVQWGIRNSVIEDEVIPKIKKVAKKNGWKTINLHKATAKMPEHFPDAIHPDPYAAGVMAKKVYKAIK
;
A
#
# COMPACT_ATOMS: atom_id res chain seq x y z
N MET A 1 82.35 -5.04 -2.59
CA MET A 1 81.15 -5.88 -2.87
C MET A 1 79.93 -5.26 -2.23
N LEU A 2 79.10 -4.55 -3.00
CA LEU A 2 77.96 -3.84 -2.47
C LEU A 2 76.68 -4.76 -2.67
N LYS A 3 76.11 -5.19 -1.55
CA LYS A 3 74.84 -5.95 -1.56
C LYS A 3 73.67 -4.94 -1.70
N LYS A 4 73.03 -4.94 -2.83
CA LYS A 4 71.76 -4.20 -3.04
C LYS A 4 70.61 -5.01 -2.43
N SER A 5 70.02 -4.53 -1.33
CA SER A 5 68.73 -5.00 -0.80
C SER A 5 67.59 -4.45 -1.63
N LEU A 6 66.84 -5.35 -2.26
CA LEU A 6 65.62 -4.99 -3.01
C LEU A 6 64.43 -5.18 -2.07
N SER A 7 63.92 -4.05 -1.55
CA SER A 7 62.69 -4.03 -0.75
C SER A 7 61.47 -4.08 -1.67
N LEU A 8 60.77 -5.20 -1.68
CA LEU A 8 59.51 -5.40 -2.38
C LEU A 8 58.38 -4.85 -1.52
N LEU A 9 57.88 -3.68 -1.88
CA LEU A 9 56.65 -3.09 -1.26
C LEU A 9 55.44 -3.80 -1.83
N LEU A 10 54.83 -4.69 -1.04
CA LEU A 10 53.53 -5.30 -1.37
C LEU A 10 52.41 -4.29 -1.08
N LEU A 11 51.87 -3.65 -2.12
CA LEU A 11 50.69 -2.78 -2.03
C LEU A 11 49.45 -3.68 -1.92
N LEU A 12 48.92 -3.93 -0.71
CA LEU A 12 47.62 -4.56 -0.51
C LEU A 12 46.53 -3.56 -0.88
N ALA A 13 45.98 -3.68 -2.08
CA ALA A 13 44.73 -2.98 -2.45
C ALA A 13 43.56 -3.66 -1.74
N THR A 14 43.08 -3.09 -0.64
CA THR A 14 41.82 -3.47 0.00
C THR A 14 40.67 -3.00 -0.89
N LEU A 15 40.11 -3.93 -1.68
CA LEU A 15 38.84 -3.72 -2.37
C LEU A 15 37.73 -3.71 -1.31
N THR A 16 37.35 -2.52 -0.89
CA THR A 16 36.11 -2.34 -0.12
C THR A 16 34.93 -2.52 -1.08
N PHE A 17 34.34 -3.71 -1.08
CA PHE A 17 33.01 -3.89 -1.65
C PHE A 17 32.06 -3.05 -0.79
N ALA A 18 31.57 -1.94 -1.32
CA ALA A 18 30.43 -1.25 -0.75
C ALA A 18 29.24 -2.22 -0.93
N GLU A 19 28.87 -2.90 0.15
CA GLU A 19 27.65 -3.70 0.18
C GLU A 19 26.49 -2.73 -0.08
N ALA A 20 25.79 -2.88 -1.21
CA ALA A 20 24.64 -2.04 -1.51
C ALA A 20 23.61 -2.27 -0.40
N GLN A 21 23.33 -1.24 0.39
CA GLN A 21 22.37 -1.32 1.48
C GLN A 21 21.02 -1.79 0.93
N GLU A 22 20.48 -2.88 1.47
CA GLU A 22 19.19 -3.43 1.05
C GLU A 22 18.09 -2.40 1.30
N LYS A 23 17.30 -2.09 0.25
CA LYS A 23 16.22 -1.12 0.34
C LYS A 23 15.09 -1.65 1.21
N ILE A 24 14.44 -0.75 1.94
CA ILE A 24 13.21 -1.06 2.67
C ILE A 24 12.06 -1.18 1.66
N ARG A 25 11.56 -2.39 1.46
CA ARG A 25 10.49 -2.70 0.51
C ARG A 25 9.12 -2.36 1.09
N VAL A 26 8.35 -1.54 0.36
CA VAL A 26 6.99 -1.12 0.73
C VAL A 26 6.00 -1.61 -0.32
N ALA A 27 5.08 -2.51 0.06
CA ALA A 27 4.00 -2.96 -0.82
C ALA A 27 2.74 -2.12 -0.60
N CYS A 28 2.28 -1.42 -1.64
CA CYS A 28 0.98 -0.75 -1.65
C CYS A 28 -0.07 -1.68 -2.28
N VAL A 29 -0.86 -2.34 -1.44
CA VAL A 29 -1.86 -3.34 -1.80
C VAL A 29 -3.26 -2.72 -1.79
N GLY A 30 -4.05 -2.85 -2.87
CA GLY A 30 -5.38 -2.24 -2.90
C GLY A 30 -6.09 -2.29 -4.24
N ASN A 31 -7.13 -1.47 -4.34
CA ASN A 31 -8.02 -1.41 -5.50
C ASN A 31 -7.61 -0.32 -6.52
N SER A 32 -8.59 0.20 -7.29
CA SER A 32 -8.39 1.24 -8.31
C SER A 32 -7.73 2.52 -7.80
N ILE A 33 -7.97 2.91 -6.55
CA ILE A 33 -7.37 4.11 -5.95
C ILE A 33 -5.86 3.88 -5.70
N THR A 34 -5.46 2.68 -5.28
CA THR A 34 -4.03 2.30 -5.16
C THR A 34 -3.40 2.18 -6.54
N TYR A 35 -4.10 1.54 -7.48
CA TYR A 35 -3.67 1.45 -8.88
C TYR A 35 -3.41 2.83 -9.52
N GLY A 36 -4.19 3.87 -9.14
CA GLY A 36 -4.15 5.20 -9.74
C GLY A 36 -5.09 5.35 -10.93
N SER A 37 -6.29 4.72 -10.88
CA SER A 37 -7.30 4.87 -11.93
C SER A 37 -7.70 6.34 -12.09
N GLY A 38 -7.81 6.80 -13.35
CA GLY A 38 -8.10 8.20 -13.70
C GLY A 38 -6.87 9.11 -13.74
N ILE A 39 -5.71 8.67 -13.25
CA ILE A 39 -4.46 9.45 -13.31
C ILE A 39 -3.72 9.14 -14.61
N LYS A 40 -3.45 10.19 -15.40
CA LYS A 40 -2.83 10.06 -16.74
C LYS A 40 -1.41 9.51 -16.66
N ASN A 41 -0.58 10.04 -15.78
CA ASN A 41 0.80 9.57 -15.55
C ASN A 41 0.88 8.84 -14.21
N ARG A 42 0.36 7.63 -14.18
CA ARG A 42 0.21 6.83 -12.97
C ARG A 42 1.55 6.50 -12.31
N ASP A 43 2.60 6.26 -13.09
CA ASP A 43 3.92 5.87 -12.59
C ASP A 43 4.65 7.02 -11.88
N LYS A 44 4.12 8.25 -11.99
CA LYS A 44 4.60 9.43 -11.30
C LYS A 44 3.61 9.96 -10.27
N ASP A 45 2.31 9.95 -10.60
CA ASP A 45 1.30 10.75 -9.93
C ASP A 45 0.33 9.91 -9.08
N SER A 46 0.36 8.57 -9.13
CA SER A 46 -0.38 7.72 -8.19
C SER A 46 0.16 7.88 -6.77
N TYR A 47 -0.64 7.61 -5.72
CA TYR A 47 -0.14 7.77 -4.34
C TYR A 47 1.06 6.88 -4.03
N PRO A 48 1.20 5.63 -4.54
CA PRO A 48 2.41 4.84 -4.32
C PRO A 48 3.66 5.46 -4.97
N ALA A 49 3.52 6.01 -6.19
CA ALA A 49 4.63 6.67 -6.88
C ALA A 49 5.06 7.95 -6.17
N GLN A 50 4.11 8.77 -5.70
CA GLN A 50 4.40 9.96 -4.90
C GLN A 50 4.97 9.59 -3.52
N LEU A 51 4.56 8.45 -2.94
CA LEU A 51 5.14 7.92 -1.70
C LEU A 51 6.62 7.53 -1.92
N GLN A 52 6.94 6.88 -3.04
CA GLN A 52 8.33 6.59 -3.41
C GLN A 52 9.18 7.87 -3.45
N ALA A 53 8.67 8.91 -4.10
CA ALA A 53 9.38 10.20 -4.18
C ALA A 53 9.60 10.86 -2.80
N LEU A 54 8.66 10.68 -1.86
CA LEU A 54 8.78 11.19 -0.48
C LEU A 54 9.75 10.37 0.37
N LEU A 55 9.84 9.07 0.15
CA LEU A 55 10.69 8.17 0.94
C LEU A 55 12.15 8.15 0.47
N GLY A 56 12.40 8.47 -0.81
CA GLY A 56 13.75 8.49 -1.39
C GLY A 56 14.31 7.10 -1.70
N ASP A 57 15.62 7.06 -1.94
CA ASP A 57 16.32 5.90 -2.51
C ASP A 57 16.56 4.75 -1.53
N GLU A 58 16.44 5.02 -0.22
CA GLU A 58 16.50 3.98 0.83
C GLU A 58 15.30 3.03 0.80
N TYR A 59 14.23 3.41 0.09
CA TYR A 59 12.99 2.65 -0.01
C TYR A 59 12.74 2.19 -1.45
N GLU A 60 12.04 1.08 -1.57
CA GLU A 60 11.46 0.58 -2.81
C GLU A 60 9.96 0.42 -2.62
N VAL A 61 9.16 1.33 -3.21
CA VAL A 61 7.70 1.31 -3.12
C VAL A 61 7.12 0.72 -4.38
N VAL A 62 6.40 -0.41 -4.25
CA VAL A 62 5.75 -1.06 -5.37
C VAL A 62 4.23 -0.97 -5.27
N ASN A 63 3.61 -0.62 -6.39
CA ASN A 63 2.16 -0.49 -6.54
C ASN A 63 1.55 -1.83 -6.99
N PHE A 64 0.94 -2.56 -6.06
CA PHE A 64 0.18 -3.78 -6.31
C PHE A 64 -1.35 -3.53 -6.36
N GLY A 65 -1.76 -2.32 -6.70
CA GLY A 65 -3.16 -1.97 -6.87
C GLY A 65 -3.79 -2.61 -8.11
N ARG A 66 -5.07 -3.02 -8.00
CA ARG A 66 -5.84 -3.56 -9.13
C ARG A 66 -7.25 -2.96 -9.16
N GLY A 67 -7.64 -2.40 -10.31
CA GLY A 67 -8.93 -1.71 -10.45
C GLY A 67 -10.15 -2.58 -10.18
N GLY A 68 -11.14 -2.05 -9.45
CA GLY A 68 -12.41 -2.73 -9.19
C GLY A 68 -12.40 -3.82 -8.11
N ARG A 69 -11.24 -4.13 -7.50
CA ARG A 69 -11.12 -5.28 -6.59
C ARG A 69 -11.67 -5.01 -5.20
N THR A 70 -12.17 -6.09 -4.59
CA THR A 70 -12.72 -6.13 -3.23
C THR A 70 -11.73 -6.77 -2.26
N GLY A 71 -11.80 -6.37 -0.98
CA GLY A 71 -11.18 -7.10 0.12
C GLY A 71 -11.96 -8.37 0.47
N LEU A 72 -13.28 -8.35 0.25
CA LEU A 72 -14.17 -9.51 0.38
C LEU A 72 -13.74 -10.63 -0.57
N SER A 73 -13.56 -11.83 -0.04
CA SER A 73 -13.20 -13.05 -0.78
C SER A 73 -14.37 -13.59 -1.64
N ASN A 74 -15.60 -13.29 -1.23
CA ASN A 74 -16.85 -13.61 -1.93
C ASN A 74 -17.43 -12.41 -2.72
N GLY A 75 -16.68 -11.29 -2.82
CA GLY A 75 -17.08 -10.16 -3.66
C GLY A 75 -17.04 -10.48 -5.16
N ASP A 76 -17.55 -9.57 -5.99
CA ASP A 76 -17.60 -9.74 -7.46
C ASP A 76 -16.21 -9.88 -8.09
N ARG A 77 -15.19 -9.29 -7.49
CA ARG A 77 -13.78 -9.30 -7.97
C ARG A 77 -12.79 -9.39 -6.81
N PRO A 78 -12.63 -10.54 -6.16
CA PRO A 78 -11.77 -10.70 -5.00
C PRO A 78 -10.30 -10.44 -5.33
N TYR A 79 -9.64 -9.57 -4.58
CA TYR A 79 -8.22 -9.25 -4.79
C TYR A 79 -7.30 -10.45 -4.54
N ILE A 80 -7.63 -11.30 -3.59
CA ILE A 80 -6.84 -12.50 -3.26
C ILE A 80 -6.70 -13.50 -4.42
N LYS A 81 -7.51 -13.36 -5.48
CA LYS A 81 -7.45 -14.20 -6.70
C LYS A 81 -6.61 -13.57 -7.81
N GLU A 82 -6.09 -12.35 -7.60
CA GLU A 82 -5.36 -11.60 -8.62
C GLU A 82 -3.84 -11.90 -8.62
N PRO A 83 -3.18 -11.85 -9.79
CA PRO A 83 -1.73 -12.01 -9.86
C PRO A 83 -0.97 -10.95 -9.06
N GLU A 84 -1.52 -9.73 -8.92
CA GLU A 84 -0.92 -8.67 -8.11
C GLU A 84 -0.86 -9.04 -6.62
N TYR A 85 -1.81 -9.82 -6.10
CA TYR A 85 -1.73 -10.32 -4.73
C TYR A 85 -0.56 -11.29 -4.53
N LYS A 86 -0.41 -12.24 -5.48
CA LYS A 86 0.70 -13.18 -5.46
C LYS A 86 2.05 -12.46 -5.57
N ALA A 87 2.16 -11.54 -6.52
CA ALA A 87 3.37 -10.73 -6.71
C ALA A 87 3.72 -9.89 -5.48
N ALA A 88 2.71 -9.35 -4.77
CA ALA A 88 2.94 -8.61 -3.53
C ALA A 88 3.49 -9.49 -2.41
N LEU A 89 3.08 -10.75 -2.31
CA LEU A 89 3.65 -11.72 -1.35
C LEU A 89 5.09 -12.11 -1.75
N GLU A 90 5.32 -12.41 -3.04
CA GLU A 90 6.65 -12.75 -3.58
C GLU A 90 7.67 -11.61 -3.45
N PHE A 91 7.22 -10.36 -3.43
CA PHE A 91 8.05 -9.17 -3.22
C PHE A 91 8.73 -9.14 -1.84
N GLN A 92 8.26 -9.92 -0.87
CA GLN A 92 8.80 -9.98 0.50
C GLN A 92 8.94 -8.60 1.13
N PRO A 93 7.86 -7.81 1.22
CA PRO A 93 7.92 -6.44 1.72
C PRO A 93 8.34 -6.37 3.19
N HIS A 94 8.92 -5.25 3.61
CA HIS A 94 9.16 -4.91 5.02
C HIS A 94 8.01 -4.08 5.61
N ILE A 95 7.23 -3.42 4.73
CA ILE A 95 6.03 -2.64 5.09
C ILE A 95 4.93 -2.96 4.09
N VAL A 96 3.72 -3.22 4.58
CA VAL A 96 2.53 -3.44 3.74
C VAL A 96 1.44 -2.43 4.08
N VAL A 97 1.00 -1.69 3.07
CA VAL A 97 -0.10 -0.72 3.16
C VAL A 97 -1.32 -1.30 2.44
N ILE A 98 -2.31 -1.78 3.19
CA ILE A 98 -3.50 -2.46 2.67
C ILE A 98 -4.69 -1.50 2.64
N LYS A 99 -5.29 -1.29 1.46
CA LYS A 99 -6.40 -0.36 1.25
C LYS A 99 -7.55 -0.98 0.45
N PHE A 100 -8.51 -1.57 1.15
CA PHE A 100 -9.77 -2.10 0.60
C PHE A 100 -10.99 -1.52 1.33
N GLY A 101 -12.19 -1.91 0.92
CA GLY A 101 -13.46 -1.45 1.49
C GLY A 101 -14.25 -0.53 0.58
N THR A 102 -13.65 0.07 -0.46
CA THR A 102 -14.37 0.97 -1.40
C THR A 102 -15.35 0.18 -2.28
N ASN A 103 -14.87 -0.82 -3.04
CA ASN A 103 -15.72 -1.64 -3.91
C ASN A 103 -16.60 -2.61 -3.12
N ASP A 104 -16.17 -2.95 -1.94
CA ASP A 104 -16.89 -3.82 -1.00
C ASP A 104 -18.25 -3.25 -0.63
N THR A 105 -18.39 -1.91 -0.56
CA THR A 105 -19.66 -1.22 -0.24
C THR A 105 -20.75 -1.34 -1.31
N LYS A 106 -20.41 -1.82 -2.52
CA LYS A 106 -21.42 -2.04 -3.57
C LYS A 106 -22.49 -3.01 -3.08
N PRO A 107 -23.79 -2.80 -3.40
CA PRO A 107 -24.86 -3.64 -2.87
C PRO A 107 -24.61 -5.14 -3.05
N GLN A 108 -24.18 -5.57 -4.25
CA GLN A 108 -23.91 -6.98 -4.55
C GLN A 108 -22.76 -7.58 -3.75
N ASN A 109 -21.81 -6.79 -3.28
CA ASN A 109 -20.67 -7.22 -2.47
C ASN A 109 -21.01 -7.18 -0.98
N TRP A 110 -21.73 -6.12 -0.54
CA TRP A 110 -21.98 -5.89 0.88
C TRP A 110 -23.01 -6.85 1.48
N VAL A 111 -23.63 -7.70 0.66
CA VAL A 111 -24.40 -8.85 1.17
C VAL A 111 -23.52 -9.80 1.97
N TYR A 112 -22.21 -9.84 1.68
CA TYR A 112 -21.18 -10.62 2.38
C TYR A 112 -20.48 -9.85 3.51
N ARG A 113 -21.02 -8.73 3.98
CA ARG A 113 -20.40 -7.84 5.00
C ARG A 113 -19.95 -8.52 6.28
N HIS A 114 -20.52 -9.67 6.60
CA HIS A 114 -20.15 -10.45 7.79
C HIS A 114 -18.77 -11.10 7.65
N ASP A 115 -18.33 -11.38 6.43
CA ASP A 115 -17.04 -11.99 6.13
C ASP A 115 -15.91 -10.96 6.07
N PHE A 116 -16.22 -9.64 5.91
CA PHE A 116 -15.26 -8.60 5.63
C PHE A 116 -14.12 -8.51 6.67
N GLU A 117 -14.43 -8.62 7.97
CA GLU A 117 -13.42 -8.60 9.03
C GLU A 117 -12.46 -9.79 8.90
N GLY A 118 -12.99 -10.99 8.70
CA GLY A 118 -12.21 -12.23 8.53
C GLY A 118 -11.35 -12.20 7.27
N ASP A 119 -11.88 -11.71 6.17
CA ASP A 119 -11.17 -11.63 4.88
C ASP A 119 -10.01 -10.61 4.93
N ILE A 120 -10.22 -9.43 5.51
CA ILE A 120 -9.14 -8.44 5.71
C ILE A 120 -8.09 -8.97 6.68
N GLU A 121 -8.50 -9.65 7.75
CA GLU A 121 -7.58 -10.28 8.69
C GLU A 121 -6.75 -11.38 8.01
N ALA A 122 -7.37 -12.27 7.25
CA ALA A 122 -6.69 -13.35 6.54
C ALA A 122 -5.69 -12.81 5.51
N MET A 123 -6.08 -11.78 4.74
CA MET A 123 -5.19 -11.11 3.79
C MET A 123 -3.98 -10.48 4.51
N ALA A 124 -4.18 -9.78 5.61
CA ALA A 124 -3.08 -9.15 6.35
C ALA A 124 -2.15 -10.19 6.99
N LYS A 125 -2.71 -11.28 7.54
CA LYS A 125 -1.93 -12.39 8.12
C LYS A 125 -1.08 -13.13 7.09
N SER A 126 -1.51 -13.23 5.83
CA SER A 126 -0.68 -13.84 4.79
C SER A 126 0.62 -13.05 4.57
N PHE A 127 0.58 -11.72 4.69
CA PHE A 127 1.79 -10.90 4.69
C PHE A 127 2.58 -11.02 6.00
N GLU A 128 1.92 -10.94 7.14
CA GLU A 128 2.57 -11.04 8.47
C GLU A 128 3.36 -12.34 8.64
N SER A 129 2.92 -13.44 7.99
CA SER A 129 3.58 -14.74 8.03
C SER A 129 4.81 -14.86 7.12
N LEU A 130 5.10 -13.86 6.28
CA LEU A 130 6.25 -13.88 5.38
C LEU A 130 7.59 -13.89 6.16
N PRO A 131 8.66 -14.47 5.60
CA PRO A 131 10.00 -14.41 6.17
C PRO A 131 10.49 -13.00 6.48
N SER A 132 10.09 -12.01 5.66
CA SER A 132 10.42 -10.59 5.85
C SER A 132 9.76 -9.93 7.07
N LYS A 133 8.74 -10.57 7.70
CA LYS A 133 8.05 -10.08 8.90
C LYS A 133 7.58 -8.63 8.79
N PRO A 134 6.78 -8.27 7.76
CA PRO A 134 6.45 -6.88 7.50
C PRO A 134 5.60 -6.23 8.59
N GLU A 135 5.79 -4.91 8.76
CA GLU A 135 4.82 -4.09 9.46
C GLU A 135 3.53 -3.93 8.63
N ILE A 136 2.38 -4.15 9.26
CA ILE A 136 1.07 -4.09 8.60
C ILE A 136 0.36 -2.76 8.93
N TYR A 137 -0.05 -2.07 7.87
CA TYR A 137 -0.85 -0.85 7.94
C TYR A 137 -2.18 -1.03 7.20
N LEU A 138 -3.30 -0.99 7.93
CA LEU A 138 -4.64 -1.02 7.35
C LEU A 138 -5.15 0.41 7.12
N CYS A 139 -5.46 0.75 5.86
CA CYS A 139 -5.99 2.06 5.52
C CYS A 139 -7.52 2.07 5.58
N TYR A 140 -8.09 3.13 6.19
CA TYR A 140 -9.50 3.44 5.94
C TYR A 140 -9.63 3.94 4.50
N PRO A 141 -10.68 3.51 3.75
CA PRO A 141 -10.88 3.96 2.37
C PRO A 141 -10.88 5.49 2.26
N ALA A 142 -10.43 6.03 1.14
CA ALA A 142 -10.60 7.45 0.83
C ALA A 142 -12.09 7.81 0.76
N MET A 143 -12.41 9.11 0.90
CA MET A 143 -13.76 9.63 0.78
C MET A 143 -14.39 9.27 -0.57
N ALA A 144 -15.66 8.90 -0.57
CA ALA A 144 -16.51 8.79 -1.76
C ALA A 144 -17.54 9.91 -1.69
N TYR A 145 -17.48 10.87 -2.63
CA TYR A 145 -18.27 12.10 -2.55
C TYR A 145 -19.70 11.97 -3.09
N LYS A 146 -19.96 10.93 -3.88
CA LYS A 146 -21.30 10.59 -4.39
C LYS A 146 -21.45 9.07 -4.47
N VAL A 147 -22.67 8.61 -4.51
CA VAL A 147 -22.95 7.21 -4.90
C VAL A 147 -22.63 7.07 -6.39
N GLN A 148 -21.55 6.37 -6.69
CA GLN A 148 -21.09 6.11 -8.06
C GLN A 148 -20.73 4.63 -8.17
N TRP A 149 -21.20 3.97 -9.24
CA TRP A 149 -21.04 2.52 -9.45
C TRP A 149 -21.47 1.65 -8.26
N GLY A 150 -22.43 2.14 -7.46
CA GLY A 150 -22.89 1.47 -6.24
C GLY A 150 -21.99 1.63 -5.02
N ILE A 151 -20.88 2.38 -5.11
CA ILE A 151 -20.03 2.72 -3.97
C ILE A 151 -20.74 3.74 -3.07
N ARG A 152 -20.77 3.48 -1.75
CA ARG A 152 -21.54 4.26 -0.77
C ARG A 152 -20.67 4.72 0.38
N ASN A 153 -20.52 6.04 0.52
CA ASN A 153 -19.71 6.62 1.61
C ASN A 153 -20.28 6.34 2.99
N SER A 154 -21.61 6.36 3.15
CA SER A 154 -22.24 6.02 4.43
C SER A 154 -21.83 4.62 4.92
N VAL A 155 -21.80 3.62 4.01
CA VAL A 155 -21.33 2.28 4.35
C VAL A 155 -19.83 2.26 4.69
N ILE A 156 -19.02 3.10 4.02
CA ILE A 156 -17.59 3.25 4.38
C ILE A 156 -17.47 3.76 5.81
N GLU A 157 -18.20 4.83 6.16
CA GLU A 157 -18.12 5.47 7.48
C GLU A 157 -18.69 4.59 8.58
N ASP A 158 -19.91 4.09 8.37
CA ASP A 158 -20.72 3.48 9.41
C ASP A 158 -20.35 1.99 9.66
N GLU A 159 -19.83 1.31 8.63
CA GLU A 159 -19.59 -0.13 8.73
C GLU A 159 -18.12 -0.52 8.41
N VAL A 160 -17.54 -0.09 7.28
CA VAL A 160 -16.21 -0.52 6.84
C VAL A 160 -15.11 -0.03 7.79
N ILE A 161 -15.10 1.27 8.11
CA ILE A 161 -14.09 1.85 9.00
C ILE A 161 -14.13 1.21 10.40
N PRO A 162 -15.28 1.06 11.07
CA PRO A 162 -15.36 0.33 12.34
C PRO A 162 -14.81 -1.10 12.27
N LYS A 163 -15.10 -1.85 11.21
CA LYS A 163 -14.61 -3.21 11.00
C LYS A 163 -13.07 -3.23 10.84
N ILE A 164 -12.49 -2.33 10.04
CA ILE A 164 -11.03 -2.21 9.89
C ILE A 164 -10.37 -1.86 11.23
N LYS A 165 -10.95 -0.92 12.01
CA LYS A 165 -10.46 -0.57 13.36
C LYS A 165 -10.43 -1.78 14.28
N LYS A 166 -11.50 -2.57 14.28
CA LYS A 166 -11.63 -3.77 15.12
C LYS A 166 -10.56 -4.80 14.76
N VAL A 167 -10.38 -5.09 13.47
CA VAL A 167 -9.35 -6.02 12.98
C VAL A 167 -7.94 -5.55 13.35
N ALA A 168 -7.63 -4.28 13.10
CA ALA A 168 -6.34 -3.70 13.44
C ALA A 168 -6.04 -3.80 14.94
N LYS A 169 -7.02 -3.40 15.79
CA LYS A 169 -6.88 -3.47 17.26
C LYS A 169 -6.66 -4.90 17.74
N LYS A 170 -7.41 -5.87 17.21
CA LYS A 170 -7.32 -7.30 17.57
C LYS A 170 -5.91 -7.85 17.35
N ASN A 171 -5.26 -7.44 16.24
CA ASN A 171 -3.97 -7.99 15.81
C ASN A 171 -2.76 -7.07 16.12
N GLY A 172 -2.97 -5.91 16.76
CA GLY A 172 -1.89 -4.95 17.03
C GLY A 172 -1.38 -4.21 15.79
N TRP A 173 -2.11 -4.24 14.68
CA TRP A 173 -1.71 -3.57 13.44
C TRP A 173 -2.01 -2.07 13.46
N LYS A 174 -1.22 -1.30 12.74
CA LYS A 174 -1.38 0.15 12.63
C LYS A 174 -2.48 0.52 11.64
N THR A 175 -3.09 1.70 11.81
CA THR A 175 -4.11 2.21 10.87
C THR A 175 -3.72 3.55 10.28
N ILE A 176 -4.11 3.78 9.01
CA ILE A 176 -3.93 5.06 8.31
C ILE A 176 -5.29 5.60 7.88
N ASN A 177 -5.69 6.74 8.44
CA ASN A 177 -6.97 7.35 8.13
C ASN A 177 -6.90 8.19 6.84
N LEU A 178 -7.04 7.53 5.69
CA LEU A 178 -7.13 8.20 4.38
C LEU A 178 -8.49 8.87 4.19
N HIS A 179 -9.55 8.34 4.81
CA HIS A 179 -10.89 8.94 4.75
C HIS A 179 -10.88 10.39 5.26
N LYS A 180 -10.36 10.60 6.47
CA LYS A 180 -10.22 11.94 7.04
C LYS A 180 -9.25 12.81 6.24
N ALA A 181 -8.18 12.24 5.70
CA ALA A 181 -7.19 12.98 4.93
C ALA A 181 -7.80 13.54 3.63
N THR A 182 -8.79 12.88 3.06
CA THR A 182 -9.46 13.28 1.79
C THR A 182 -10.85 13.88 1.98
N ALA A 183 -11.30 14.18 3.22
CA ALA A 183 -12.69 14.53 3.51
C ALA A 183 -13.17 15.90 2.98
N LYS A 184 -12.27 16.82 2.62
CA LYS A 184 -12.62 18.21 2.26
C LYS A 184 -12.00 18.64 0.93
N MET A 185 -12.09 17.78 -0.08
CA MET A 185 -11.50 18.06 -1.40
C MET A 185 -12.30 17.42 -2.55
N PRO A 186 -13.63 17.64 -2.62
CA PRO A 186 -14.47 17.03 -3.66
C PRO A 186 -14.01 17.38 -5.08
N GLU A 187 -13.44 18.57 -5.28
CA GLU A 187 -12.88 19.05 -6.55
C GLU A 187 -11.72 18.21 -7.07
N HIS A 188 -11.04 17.47 -6.18
CA HIS A 188 -9.93 16.56 -6.49
C HIS A 188 -10.36 15.09 -6.67
N PHE A 189 -11.67 14.85 -6.83
CA PHE A 189 -12.27 13.55 -7.12
C PHE A 189 -13.20 13.67 -8.34
N PRO A 190 -12.64 13.74 -9.57
CA PRO A 190 -13.40 14.07 -10.79
C PRO A 190 -14.63 13.19 -11.05
N ASP A 191 -14.59 11.92 -10.67
CA ASP A 191 -15.70 10.97 -10.75
C ASP A 191 -16.32 10.68 -9.38
N ALA A 192 -16.03 11.50 -8.38
CA ALA A 192 -16.46 11.39 -6.99
C ALA A 192 -15.85 10.21 -6.20
N ILE A 193 -15.02 9.36 -6.80
CA ILE A 193 -14.43 8.15 -6.19
C ILE A 193 -12.90 8.14 -6.32
N HIS A 194 -12.37 8.44 -7.51
CA HIS A 194 -10.95 8.36 -7.78
C HIS A 194 -10.26 9.71 -7.58
N PRO A 195 -9.18 9.75 -6.79
CA PRO A 195 -8.41 10.96 -6.58
C PRO A 195 -7.66 11.36 -7.86
N ASP A 196 -7.55 12.66 -8.09
CA ASP A 196 -6.59 13.23 -9.03
C ASP A 196 -5.15 13.20 -8.45
N PRO A 197 -4.13 13.66 -9.20
CA PRO A 197 -2.74 13.71 -8.70
C PRO A 197 -2.57 14.48 -7.39
N TYR A 198 -3.33 15.55 -7.15
CA TYR A 198 -3.26 16.34 -5.92
C TYR A 198 -3.74 15.53 -4.71
N ALA A 199 -4.95 14.98 -4.79
CA ALA A 199 -5.50 14.16 -3.70
C ALA A 199 -4.68 12.88 -3.48
N ALA A 200 -4.13 12.28 -4.54
CA ALA A 200 -3.17 11.17 -4.44
C ALA A 200 -1.91 11.58 -3.65
N GLY A 201 -1.40 12.80 -3.86
CA GLY A 201 -0.28 13.36 -3.09
C GLY A 201 -0.62 13.59 -1.61
N VAL A 202 -1.84 14.00 -1.30
CA VAL A 202 -2.31 14.10 0.10
C VAL A 202 -2.34 12.72 0.76
N MET A 203 -2.79 11.69 0.04
CA MET A 203 -2.77 10.31 0.52
C MET A 203 -1.33 9.82 0.73
N ALA A 204 -0.42 10.06 -0.23
CA ALA A 204 0.99 9.70 -0.11
C ALA A 204 1.64 10.33 1.13
N LYS A 205 1.44 11.63 1.37
CA LYS A 205 1.92 12.33 2.57
C LYS A 205 1.35 11.73 3.87
N LYS A 206 0.08 11.26 3.84
CA LYS A 206 -0.54 10.64 5.01
C LYS A 206 0.07 9.27 5.29
N VAL A 207 0.35 8.48 4.26
CA VAL A 207 1.05 7.19 4.39
C VAL A 207 2.49 7.42 4.87
N TYR A 208 3.23 8.34 4.23
CA TYR A 208 4.60 8.71 4.63
C TYR A 208 4.71 9.01 6.13
N LYS A 209 3.82 9.87 6.66
CA LYS A 209 3.81 10.22 8.09
C LYS A 209 3.48 9.05 9.04
N ALA A 210 2.94 7.98 8.54
CA ALA A 210 2.58 6.82 9.34
C ALA A 210 3.70 5.78 9.40
N ILE A 211 4.53 5.71 8.34
CA ILE A 211 5.58 4.68 8.19
C ILE A 211 6.99 5.19 8.50
N LYS A 212 7.19 6.53 8.56
CA LYS A 212 8.39 7.22 9.06
C LYS A 212 8.21 7.67 10.51
#